data_d538effcdc40a220f038a6df4736bfde
#
_entry.id   d538effcdc40a220f038a6df4736bfde
#
_cell.length_a   1.000
_cell.length_b   1.000
_cell.length_c   1.000
_cell.angle_alpha   90.00
_cell.angle_beta   90.00
_cell.angle_gamma   90.00
#
_symmetry.space_group_name_H-M   'P 1'
#
loop_
_entity.id
_entity.type
_entity.pdbx_description
1 polymer ?
#
loop_
_entity_poly.entity_id
_entity_poly.type
_entity_poly.pdbx_seq_one_letter_code
_entity_poly.pdbx_strand_id
1 'polypeptide(L)'
;MKALAGFYYVESEGKVYQTRARGNFRKKGQTPYVGDEVEFSAEKDSEGYILKIAERKNSLVRPPIVNIDQAVVIMSAKEPDFNPNLLDRFLVLLEQKAIHPIIYISKLDLLEDDKELDAFLEVYQAIGYDTAKTVTELLPFLTSKKTVFMGQTGVGKSTLLNKIAPDLQLETGEISESLGRGRHTTRAVSFYNLNGGKIADTPGFSSLDYEVDNAEDLNRAFPEIAEVSRSCKFRTCTHTHEPNCAVKPAVENGTIADFRFEDYLQFLSEIEHRRETYKKVAKKQPK
;
A
#
# COMPACT_ATOMS: atom_id res chain seq x y z
N MET A 1 -10.91 -9.04 11.89
CA MET A 1 -11.91 -8.02 12.29
C MET A 1 -12.71 -7.54 11.08
N LYS A 2 -13.98 -7.13 11.24
CA LYS A 2 -14.86 -6.62 10.16
C LYS A 2 -15.62 -5.42 10.72
N ALA A 3 -15.85 -4.38 9.90
CA ALA A 3 -16.71 -3.26 10.25
C ALA A 3 -17.92 -3.25 9.29
N LEU A 4 -19.14 -3.28 9.81
CA LEU A 4 -20.36 -3.32 9.01
C LEU A 4 -21.48 -2.55 9.71
N ALA A 5 -22.08 -1.57 9.03
CA ALA A 5 -23.28 -0.86 9.48
C ALA A 5 -23.18 -0.30 10.93
N GLY A 6 -22.00 0.20 11.34
CA GLY A 6 -21.77 0.75 12.68
C GLY A 6 -21.46 -0.28 13.77
N PHE A 7 -21.35 -1.54 13.41
CA PHE A 7 -20.85 -2.60 14.27
C PHE A 7 -19.42 -2.96 13.91
N TYR A 8 -18.64 -3.35 14.92
CA TYR A 8 -17.27 -3.81 14.82
C TYR A 8 -17.20 -5.23 15.39
N TYR A 9 -16.64 -6.15 14.62
CA TYR A 9 -16.48 -7.54 15.02
C TYR A 9 -15.05 -7.71 15.55
N VAL A 10 -14.92 -7.88 16.84
CA VAL A 10 -13.65 -8.05 17.56
C VAL A 10 -13.39 -9.54 17.75
N GLU A 11 -12.18 -9.97 17.38
CA GLU A 11 -11.71 -11.34 17.61
C GLU A 11 -10.85 -11.36 18.88
N SER A 12 -11.17 -12.23 19.82
CA SER A 12 -10.41 -12.48 21.04
C SER A 12 -10.49 -13.95 21.40
N GLU A 13 -9.35 -14.59 21.66
CA GLU A 13 -9.25 -16.01 22.04
C GLU A 13 -10.03 -16.97 21.13
N GLY A 14 -9.98 -16.71 19.81
CA GLY A 14 -10.67 -17.52 18.80
C GLY A 14 -12.19 -17.31 18.71
N LYS A 15 -12.75 -16.38 19.50
CA LYS A 15 -14.17 -16.00 19.45
C LYS A 15 -14.33 -14.62 18.80
N VAL A 16 -15.48 -14.43 18.16
CA VAL A 16 -15.84 -13.15 17.53
C VAL A 16 -16.97 -12.49 18.31
N TYR A 17 -16.74 -11.26 18.75
CA TYR A 17 -17.68 -10.45 19.50
C TYR A 17 -18.19 -9.31 18.64
N GLN A 18 -19.52 -9.14 18.59
CA GLN A 18 -20.13 -7.99 17.96
C GLN A 18 -20.11 -6.80 18.92
N THR A 19 -19.47 -5.71 18.55
CA THR A 19 -19.28 -4.54 19.40
C THR A 19 -19.73 -3.25 18.73
N ARG A 20 -19.92 -2.22 19.52
CA ARG A 20 -20.14 -0.84 19.07
C ARG A 20 -19.07 0.09 19.66
N ALA A 21 -18.73 1.15 18.95
CA ALA A 21 -17.91 2.21 19.51
C ALA A 21 -18.74 3.05 20.49
N ARG A 22 -18.21 3.32 21.69
CA ARG A 22 -18.86 4.27 22.62
C ARG A 22 -18.91 5.68 22.02
N GLY A 23 -19.96 6.44 22.34
CA GLY A 23 -20.16 7.80 21.82
C GLY A 23 -19.00 8.78 22.06
N ASN A 24 -18.12 8.48 23.02
CA ASN A 24 -16.93 9.26 23.31
C ASN A 24 -15.89 9.24 22.18
N PHE A 25 -15.84 8.19 21.34
CA PHE A 25 -14.94 8.13 20.19
C PHE A 25 -15.29 9.19 19.12
N ARG A 26 -16.59 9.38 18.86
CA ARG A 26 -17.05 10.45 17.94
C ARG A 26 -16.67 11.84 18.43
N LYS A 27 -16.75 12.10 19.76
CA LYS A 27 -16.34 13.38 20.35
C LYS A 27 -14.84 13.63 20.22
N LYS A 28 -14.03 12.58 20.22
CA LYS A 28 -12.56 12.66 20.04
C LYS A 28 -12.12 12.59 18.58
N GLY A 29 -13.05 12.54 17.61
CA GLY A 29 -12.73 12.37 16.20
C GLY A 29 -12.08 11.03 15.86
N GLN A 30 -12.19 10.03 16.74
CA GLN A 30 -11.61 8.70 16.55
C GLN A 30 -12.67 7.75 15.97
N THR A 31 -12.30 7.03 14.93
CA THR A 31 -13.13 5.97 14.34
C THR A 31 -12.32 4.67 14.38
N PRO A 32 -12.90 3.57 14.90
CA PRO A 32 -12.25 2.26 14.80
C PRO A 32 -12.16 1.81 13.34
N TYR A 33 -11.01 1.28 12.95
CA TYR A 33 -10.75 0.72 11.62
C TYR A 33 -10.49 -0.78 11.71
N VAL A 34 -10.61 -1.45 10.59
CA VAL A 34 -10.23 -2.85 10.47
C VAL A 34 -8.71 -2.97 10.67
N GLY A 35 -8.29 -3.84 11.59
CA GLY A 35 -6.89 -3.98 12.00
C GLY A 35 -6.55 -3.33 13.34
N ASP A 36 -7.44 -2.49 13.91
CA ASP A 36 -7.21 -1.94 15.25
C ASP A 36 -7.10 -3.02 16.32
N GLU A 37 -6.20 -2.81 17.24
CA GLU A 37 -6.13 -3.50 18.53
C GLU A 37 -6.95 -2.69 19.55
N VAL A 38 -7.87 -3.35 20.20
CA VAL A 38 -8.87 -2.67 21.03
C VAL A 38 -9.04 -3.34 22.39
N GLU A 39 -9.26 -2.54 23.42
CA GLU A 39 -9.86 -2.99 24.67
C GLU A 39 -11.39 -2.93 24.51
N PHE A 40 -12.08 -3.99 24.86
CA PHE A 40 -13.54 -4.06 24.76
C PHE A 40 -14.16 -4.76 25.97
N SER A 41 -15.43 -4.53 26.18
CA SER A 41 -16.25 -5.23 27.16
C SER A 41 -17.43 -5.86 26.45
N ALA A 42 -17.70 -7.13 26.72
CA ALA A 42 -18.84 -7.84 26.19
C ALA A 42 -19.37 -8.81 27.27
N GLU A 43 -20.66 -8.71 27.57
CA GLU A 43 -21.34 -9.67 28.46
C GLU A 43 -21.84 -10.90 27.67
N LYS A 44 -22.12 -10.69 26.37
CA LYS A 44 -22.53 -11.70 25.38
C LYS A 44 -21.78 -11.47 24.06
N ASP A 45 -21.67 -12.52 23.28
CA ASP A 45 -20.98 -12.47 22.00
C ASP A 45 -21.63 -11.47 21.01
N SER A 46 -22.90 -11.15 21.19
CA SER A 46 -23.70 -10.24 20.35
C SER A 46 -23.78 -8.81 20.88
N GLU A 47 -23.26 -8.52 22.08
CA GLU A 47 -23.43 -7.21 22.70
C GLU A 47 -22.18 -6.77 23.47
N GLY A 48 -21.35 -5.95 22.81
CA GLY A 48 -20.13 -5.43 23.38
C GLY A 48 -19.86 -3.98 23.00
N TYR A 49 -18.91 -3.37 23.71
CA TYR A 49 -18.48 -2.00 23.49
C TYR A 49 -16.96 -1.90 23.42
N ILE A 50 -16.44 -1.21 22.39
CA ILE A 50 -15.04 -0.81 22.34
C ILE A 50 -14.82 0.28 23.38
N LEU A 51 -13.83 0.09 24.24
CA LEU A 51 -13.49 0.98 25.34
C LEU A 51 -12.30 1.88 24.97
N LYS A 52 -11.30 1.30 24.27
CA LYS A 52 -10.08 1.96 23.88
C LYS A 52 -9.53 1.38 22.58
N ILE A 53 -8.87 2.20 21.80
CA ILE A 53 -8.11 1.81 20.61
C ILE A 53 -6.63 2.01 20.97
N ALA A 54 -5.81 0.99 20.74
CA ALA A 54 -4.36 1.09 20.92
C ALA A 54 -3.74 2.01 19.86
N GLU A 55 -2.50 2.44 20.09
CA GLU A 55 -1.74 3.22 19.13
C GLU A 55 -1.54 2.41 17.84
N ARG A 56 -1.76 3.04 16.70
CA ARG A 56 -1.62 2.41 15.39
C ARG A 56 -0.19 2.49 14.90
N LYS A 57 0.35 1.36 14.46
CA LYS A 57 1.66 1.28 13.80
C LYS A 57 1.67 2.04 12.46
N ASN A 58 0.63 1.84 11.67
CA ASN A 58 0.42 2.50 10.38
C ASN A 58 -1.07 2.52 10.02
N SER A 59 -1.40 3.29 8.98
CA SER A 59 -2.76 3.36 8.45
C SER A 59 -2.79 3.63 6.96
N LEU A 60 -3.67 2.94 6.25
CA LEU A 60 -4.08 3.27 4.88
C LEU A 60 -5.45 3.95 4.93
N VAL A 61 -5.64 4.93 4.05
CA VAL A 61 -6.89 5.71 3.99
C VAL A 61 -7.92 5.02 3.09
N ARG A 62 -7.45 4.43 2.03
CA ARG A 62 -8.27 3.69 1.06
C ARG A 62 -7.56 2.39 0.66
N PRO A 63 -8.08 1.26 1.12
CA PRO A 63 -9.19 1.09 2.07
C PRO A 63 -8.78 1.51 3.49
N PRO A 64 -9.77 1.88 4.36
CA PRO A 64 -9.49 2.27 5.74
C PRO A 64 -9.10 1.02 6.56
N ILE A 65 -7.80 0.74 6.62
CA ILE A 65 -7.20 -0.40 7.31
C ILE A 65 -5.93 0.04 8.03
N VAL A 66 -5.64 -0.57 9.16
CA VAL A 66 -4.52 -0.18 10.03
C VAL A 66 -3.73 -1.40 10.52
N ASN A 67 -2.53 -1.13 11.04
CA ASN A 67 -1.64 -2.15 11.61
C ASN A 67 -1.30 -3.26 10.61
N ILE A 68 -1.00 -2.88 9.37
CA ILE A 68 -0.59 -3.77 8.30
C ILE A 68 0.92 -4.04 8.41
N ASP A 69 1.33 -5.29 8.28
CA ASP A 69 2.74 -5.66 8.31
C ASP A 69 3.38 -5.51 6.93
N GLN A 70 2.65 -5.87 5.89
CA GLN A 70 3.17 -5.90 4.51
C GLN A 70 2.06 -5.75 3.46
N ALA A 71 2.49 -5.38 2.26
CA ALA A 71 1.62 -5.27 1.09
C ALA A 71 2.19 -6.06 -0.09
N VAL A 72 1.39 -6.90 -0.71
CA VAL A 72 1.73 -7.52 -2.00
C VAL A 72 1.28 -6.58 -3.11
N VAL A 73 2.24 -5.97 -3.79
CA VAL A 73 2.02 -5.12 -4.96
C VAL A 73 2.02 -6.01 -6.20
N ILE A 74 0.84 -6.20 -6.78
CA ILE A 74 0.68 -7.06 -7.96
C ILE A 74 0.84 -6.19 -9.20
N MET A 75 1.86 -6.50 -9.97
CA MET A 75 2.09 -5.94 -11.29
C MET A 75 1.87 -7.03 -12.34
N SER A 76 1.33 -6.64 -13.48
CA SER A 76 1.16 -7.55 -14.62
C SER A 76 2.40 -7.47 -15.51
N ALA A 77 2.86 -8.59 -15.99
CA ALA A 77 3.93 -8.63 -16.99
C ALA A 77 3.44 -8.08 -18.33
N LYS A 78 2.15 -8.36 -18.66
CA LYS A 78 1.47 -7.89 -19.88
C LYS A 78 -0.04 -7.78 -19.63
N GLU A 79 -0.70 -6.83 -20.31
CA GLU A 79 -2.16 -6.63 -20.26
C GLU A 79 -2.71 -6.36 -18.83
N PRO A 80 -2.39 -5.20 -18.24
CA PRO A 80 -1.57 -4.10 -18.75
C PRO A 80 -0.06 -4.40 -18.71
N ASP A 81 0.71 -3.72 -19.57
CA ASP A 81 2.16 -3.86 -19.61
C ASP A 81 2.78 -3.47 -18.26
N PHE A 82 3.91 -4.11 -17.93
CA PHE A 82 4.68 -3.77 -16.73
C PHE A 82 5.10 -2.30 -16.78
N ASN A 83 4.81 -1.57 -15.70
CA ASN A 83 5.09 -0.16 -15.60
C ASN A 83 5.89 0.13 -14.33
N PRO A 84 7.22 0.33 -14.43
CA PRO A 84 8.06 0.61 -13.26
C PRO A 84 7.67 1.89 -12.54
N ASN A 85 7.26 2.95 -13.24
CA ASN A 85 6.82 4.20 -12.60
C ASN A 85 5.57 3.99 -11.72
N LEU A 86 4.62 3.18 -12.18
CA LEU A 86 3.46 2.83 -11.37
C LEU A 86 3.85 1.99 -10.15
N LEU A 87 4.78 1.03 -10.31
CA LEU A 87 5.32 0.25 -9.21
C LEU A 87 5.99 1.17 -8.18
N ASP A 88 6.83 2.10 -8.62
CA ASP A 88 7.53 3.05 -7.76
C ASP A 88 6.56 3.93 -6.96
N ARG A 89 5.43 4.32 -7.53
CA ARG A 89 4.37 5.02 -6.78
C ARG A 89 3.79 4.18 -5.65
N PHE A 90 3.57 2.88 -5.87
CA PHE A 90 3.14 1.97 -4.81
C PHE A 90 4.21 1.83 -3.73
N LEU A 91 5.47 1.66 -4.13
CA LEU A 91 6.59 1.53 -3.20
C LEU A 91 6.75 2.79 -2.34
N VAL A 92 6.72 3.97 -2.93
CA VAL A 92 6.77 5.26 -2.22
C VAL A 92 5.65 5.38 -1.18
N LEU A 93 4.41 5.00 -1.53
CA LEU A 93 3.30 4.98 -0.58
C LEU A 93 3.58 4.05 0.60
N LEU A 94 4.08 2.85 0.33
CA LEU A 94 4.32 1.83 1.35
C LEU A 94 5.49 2.19 2.27
N GLU A 95 6.58 2.72 1.71
CA GLU A 95 7.73 3.21 2.48
C GLU A 95 7.32 4.32 3.45
N GLN A 96 6.52 5.29 3.00
CA GLN A 96 6.00 6.35 3.86
C GLN A 96 5.12 5.84 5.02
N LYS A 97 4.45 4.71 4.82
CA LYS A 97 3.60 4.10 5.83
C LYS A 97 4.32 3.05 6.67
N ALA A 98 5.60 2.82 6.43
CA ALA A 98 6.36 1.73 7.05
C ALA A 98 5.66 0.37 6.91
N ILE A 99 5.14 0.08 5.71
CA ILE A 99 4.52 -1.18 5.31
C ILE A 99 5.49 -1.87 4.36
N HIS A 100 5.93 -3.08 4.71
CA HIS A 100 6.90 -3.83 3.89
C HIS A 100 6.30 -4.23 2.54
N PRO A 101 6.88 -3.82 1.40
CA PRO A 101 6.37 -4.19 0.09
C PRO A 101 6.92 -5.54 -0.37
N ILE A 102 6.07 -6.32 -1.04
CA ILE A 102 6.43 -7.54 -1.77
C ILE A 102 5.94 -7.35 -3.20
N ILE A 103 6.81 -7.44 -4.17
CA ILE A 103 6.48 -7.28 -5.59
C ILE A 103 6.08 -8.64 -6.14
N TYR A 104 4.85 -8.78 -6.63
CA TYR A 104 4.37 -9.99 -7.28
C TYR A 104 4.08 -9.75 -8.75
N ILE A 105 4.68 -10.54 -9.63
CA ILE A 105 4.44 -10.45 -11.07
C ILE A 105 3.45 -11.52 -11.51
N SER A 106 2.36 -11.06 -12.12
CA SER A 106 1.33 -11.91 -12.69
C SER A 106 1.42 -12.00 -14.22
N LYS A 107 0.69 -12.92 -14.82
CA LYS A 107 0.52 -13.07 -16.27
C LYS A 107 1.83 -13.25 -17.05
N LEU A 108 2.80 -13.93 -16.46
CA LEU A 108 4.06 -14.28 -17.10
C LEU A 108 3.86 -15.17 -18.33
N ASP A 109 2.77 -15.93 -18.35
CA ASP A 109 2.34 -16.78 -19.47
C ASP A 109 2.04 -16.01 -20.76
N LEU A 110 1.89 -14.70 -20.68
CA LEU A 110 1.68 -13.82 -21.85
C LEU A 110 2.98 -13.26 -22.44
N LEU A 111 4.13 -13.48 -21.77
CA LEU A 111 5.44 -13.05 -22.28
C LEU A 111 6.07 -14.14 -23.16
N GLU A 112 6.72 -13.70 -24.23
CA GLU A 112 7.59 -14.55 -25.06
C GLU A 112 9.00 -14.65 -24.46
N ASP A 113 9.49 -13.58 -23.83
CA ASP A 113 10.80 -13.46 -23.17
C ASP A 113 10.64 -12.58 -21.93
N ASP A 114 11.20 -12.97 -20.80
CA ASP A 114 11.10 -12.26 -19.52
C ASP A 114 12.38 -11.51 -19.13
N LYS A 115 13.41 -11.45 -19.98
CA LYS A 115 14.72 -10.84 -19.68
C LYS A 115 14.64 -9.38 -19.29
N GLU A 116 13.83 -8.60 -19.99
CA GLU A 116 13.66 -7.18 -19.68
C GLU A 116 12.98 -6.99 -18.31
N LEU A 117 11.95 -7.78 -18.03
CA LEU A 117 11.28 -7.80 -16.75
C LEU A 117 12.23 -8.24 -15.63
N ASP A 118 13.04 -9.25 -15.88
CA ASP A 118 14.01 -9.74 -14.91
C ASP A 118 15.06 -8.70 -14.57
N ALA A 119 15.54 -7.94 -15.56
CA ALA A 119 16.46 -6.83 -15.32
C ALA A 119 15.86 -5.76 -14.38
N PHE A 120 14.58 -5.42 -14.54
CA PHE A 120 13.90 -4.54 -13.57
C PHE A 120 13.81 -5.17 -12.17
N LEU A 121 13.44 -6.44 -12.08
CA LEU A 121 13.30 -7.13 -10.79
C LEU A 121 14.63 -7.26 -10.06
N GLU A 122 15.73 -7.49 -10.76
CA GLU A 122 17.08 -7.52 -10.18
C GLU A 122 17.43 -6.19 -9.51
N VAL A 123 17.06 -5.05 -10.11
CA VAL A 123 17.26 -3.74 -9.49
C VAL A 123 16.46 -3.62 -8.19
N TYR A 124 15.17 -4.00 -8.19
CA TYR A 124 14.34 -3.95 -6.99
C TYR A 124 14.86 -4.88 -5.89
N GLN A 125 15.32 -6.08 -6.24
CA GLN A 125 15.94 -7.02 -5.30
C GLN A 125 17.25 -6.46 -4.72
N ALA A 126 18.07 -5.81 -5.53
CA ALA A 126 19.31 -5.17 -5.07
C ALA A 126 19.06 -4.02 -4.08
N ILE A 127 17.93 -3.32 -4.21
CA ILE A 127 17.46 -2.30 -3.25
C ILE A 127 17.00 -2.95 -1.94
N GLY A 128 16.61 -4.22 -1.95
CA GLY A 128 16.15 -4.98 -0.78
C GLY A 128 14.65 -5.30 -0.79
N TYR A 129 13.96 -5.13 -1.90
CA TYR A 129 12.56 -5.52 -2.03
C TYR A 129 12.41 -7.02 -2.32
N ASP A 130 11.47 -7.65 -1.62
CA ASP A 130 11.09 -9.03 -1.90
C ASP A 130 10.29 -9.11 -3.21
N THR A 131 10.58 -10.13 -4.03
CA THR A 131 9.88 -10.37 -5.29
C THR A 131 9.38 -11.81 -5.36
N ALA A 132 8.28 -12.05 -6.06
CA ALA A 132 7.75 -13.38 -6.33
C ALA A 132 7.08 -13.41 -7.71
N LYS A 133 7.32 -14.48 -8.46
CA LYS A 133 6.71 -14.76 -9.76
C LYS A 133 5.66 -15.87 -9.70
N THR A 134 5.66 -16.65 -8.62
CA THR A 134 4.75 -17.78 -8.42
C THR A 134 4.08 -17.73 -7.06
N VAL A 135 2.94 -18.42 -6.94
CA VAL A 135 2.24 -18.57 -5.65
C VAL A 135 3.15 -19.29 -4.62
N THR A 136 3.93 -20.27 -5.06
CA THR A 136 4.84 -21.02 -4.19
C THR A 136 5.91 -20.11 -3.58
N GLU A 137 6.45 -19.17 -4.34
CA GLU A 137 7.40 -18.16 -3.85
C GLU A 137 6.75 -17.13 -2.92
N LEU A 138 5.48 -16.79 -3.15
CA LEU A 138 4.77 -15.80 -2.37
C LEU A 138 4.31 -16.33 -0.99
N LEU A 139 3.86 -17.58 -0.92
CA LEU A 139 3.25 -18.15 0.29
C LEU A 139 4.10 -18.03 1.58
N PRO A 140 5.43 -18.23 1.57
CA PRO A 140 6.26 -18.07 2.76
C PRO A 140 6.19 -16.67 3.38
N PHE A 141 6.09 -15.63 2.55
CA PHE A 141 5.99 -14.25 3.03
C PHE A 141 4.68 -13.97 3.78
N LEU A 142 3.59 -14.70 3.46
CA LEU A 142 2.26 -14.45 4.02
C LEU A 142 2.08 -15.04 5.43
N THR A 143 2.99 -15.91 5.88
CA THR A 143 2.87 -16.62 7.16
C THR A 143 2.97 -15.66 8.34
N SER A 144 1.98 -15.70 9.22
CA SER A 144 1.91 -14.91 10.48
C SER A 144 1.96 -13.38 10.27
N LYS A 145 1.61 -12.89 9.09
CA LYS A 145 1.59 -11.46 8.73
C LYS A 145 0.18 -10.97 8.40
N LYS A 146 -0.07 -9.70 8.68
CA LYS A 146 -1.26 -9.00 8.19
C LYS A 146 -0.92 -8.38 6.84
N THR A 147 -1.43 -8.96 5.76
CA THR A 147 -1.09 -8.62 4.38
C THR A 147 -2.25 -7.97 3.67
N VAL A 148 -1.98 -6.88 2.96
CA VAL A 148 -2.91 -6.26 2.00
C VAL A 148 -2.44 -6.55 0.57
N PHE A 149 -3.38 -6.74 -0.36
CA PHE A 149 -3.08 -6.93 -1.78
C PHE A 149 -3.49 -5.69 -2.55
N MET A 150 -2.56 -5.13 -3.33
CA MET A 150 -2.78 -3.92 -4.11
C MET A 150 -2.24 -4.09 -5.54
N GLY A 151 -2.74 -3.26 -6.43
CA GLY A 151 -2.37 -3.29 -7.84
C GLY A 151 -3.47 -2.72 -8.71
N GLN A 152 -3.12 -2.35 -9.92
CA GLN A 152 -4.03 -1.78 -10.92
C GLN A 152 -5.18 -2.75 -11.25
N THR A 153 -6.29 -2.22 -11.76
CA THR A 153 -7.38 -3.03 -12.31
C THR A 153 -6.85 -3.90 -13.45
N GLY A 154 -7.27 -5.17 -13.49
CA GLY A 154 -6.87 -6.10 -14.54
C GLY A 154 -5.54 -6.84 -14.32
N VAL A 155 -4.75 -6.54 -13.29
CA VAL A 155 -3.48 -7.24 -13.02
C VAL A 155 -3.62 -8.67 -12.46
N GLY A 156 -4.84 -9.20 -12.31
CA GLY A 156 -5.05 -10.56 -11.83
C GLY A 156 -5.12 -10.73 -10.31
N LYS A 157 -5.41 -9.66 -9.54
CA LYS A 157 -5.51 -9.70 -8.08
C LYS A 157 -6.51 -10.76 -7.58
N SER A 158 -7.75 -10.77 -8.07
CA SER A 158 -8.77 -11.76 -7.67
C SER A 158 -8.36 -13.18 -8.06
N THR A 159 -7.71 -13.35 -9.20
CA THR A 159 -7.18 -14.65 -9.65
C THR A 159 -6.09 -15.16 -8.69
N LEU A 160 -5.17 -14.29 -8.27
CA LEU A 160 -4.13 -14.63 -7.31
C LEU A 160 -4.74 -14.99 -5.94
N LEU A 161 -5.66 -14.17 -5.44
CA LEU A 161 -6.32 -14.41 -4.15
C LEU A 161 -7.10 -15.73 -4.16
N ASN A 162 -7.81 -16.07 -5.25
CA ASN A 162 -8.50 -17.35 -5.37
C ASN A 162 -7.54 -18.55 -5.43
N LYS A 163 -6.33 -18.38 -5.99
CA LYS A 163 -5.29 -19.42 -5.96
C LYS A 163 -4.72 -19.63 -4.56
N ILE A 164 -4.55 -18.55 -3.79
CA ILE A 164 -3.98 -18.58 -2.43
C ILE A 164 -5.03 -19.03 -1.40
N ALA A 165 -6.26 -18.57 -1.54
CA ALA A 165 -7.38 -18.81 -0.64
C ALA A 165 -8.66 -19.17 -1.43
N PRO A 166 -8.77 -20.41 -1.93
CA PRO A 166 -9.89 -20.83 -2.77
C PRO A 166 -11.27 -20.68 -2.10
N ASP A 167 -11.32 -20.75 -0.77
CA ASP A 167 -12.55 -20.59 0.01
C ASP A 167 -13.14 -19.18 -0.04
N LEU A 168 -12.36 -18.19 -0.49
CA LEU A 168 -12.86 -16.81 -0.62
C LEU A 168 -13.82 -16.64 -1.81
N GLN A 169 -13.75 -17.48 -2.84
CA GLN A 169 -14.61 -17.47 -4.03
C GLN A 169 -14.82 -16.05 -4.60
N LEU A 170 -13.75 -15.28 -4.73
CA LEU A 170 -13.81 -13.92 -5.25
C LEU A 170 -14.20 -13.92 -6.73
N GLU A 171 -15.11 -13.04 -7.13
CA GLU A 171 -15.48 -12.87 -8.53
C GLU A 171 -14.27 -12.40 -9.35
N THR A 172 -13.95 -13.12 -10.43
CA THR A 172 -12.88 -12.79 -11.36
C THR A 172 -13.45 -12.20 -12.64
N GLY A 173 -12.95 -11.03 -13.07
CA GLY A 173 -13.30 -10.40 -14.34
C GLY A 173 -13.85 -8.98 -14.23
N GLU A 174 -14.12 -8.34 -15.36
CA GLU A 174 -14.64 -6.96 -15.49
C GLU A 174 -16.05 -6.76 -14.88
N ILE A 175 -16.73 -7.82 -14.48
CA ILE A 175 -18.11 -7.80 -13.94
C ILE A 175 -18.18 -7.08 -12.59
N SER A 176 -17.07 -6.95 -11.88
CA SER A 176 -17.06 -6.23 -10.60
C SER A 176 -17.35 -4.72 -10.73
N GLU A 177 -17.16 -4.13 -11.93
CA GLU A 177 -17.49 -2.72 -12.19
C GLU A 177 -18.98 -2.51 -12.57
N SER A 178 -19.62 -3.48 -13.23
CA SER A 178 -21.00 -3.32 -13.72
C SER A 178 -22.06 -3.46 -12.64
N LEU A 179 -21.82 -4.25 -11.60
CA LEU A 179 -22.72 -4.42 -10.44
C LEU A 179 -22.59 -3.29 -9.40
N GLY A 180 -21.56 -2.43 -9.52
CA GLY A 180 -21.30 -1.29 -8.63
C GLY A 180 -22.16 -0.05 -8.87
N ARG A 181 -23.01 0.03 -9.89
CA ARG A 181 -23.88 1.19 -10.19
C ARG A 181 -25.21 1.22 -9.45
N GLY A 182 -25.34 0.55 -8.34
CA GLY A 182 -26.52 0.55 -7.50
C GLY A 182 -26.21 0.88 -6.05
N ARG A 183 -26.42 2.16 -5.63
CA ARG A 183 -26.50 2.67 -4.24
C ARG A 183 -25.43 2.21 -3.27
N HIS A 184 -24.52 3.12 -2.89
CA HIS A 184 -23.79 3.25 -1.60
C HIS A 184 -23.70 1.98 -0.72
N THR A 185 -23.13 0.89 -1.20
CA THR A 185 -22.62 -0.17 -0.34
C THR A 185 -21.13 0.09 -0.15
N THR A 186 -20.79 0.72 0.95
CA THR A 186 -19.42 0.73 1.49
C THR A 186 -19.03 -0.74 1.65
N ARG A 187 -18.24 -1.28 0.71
CA ARG A 187 -17.77 -2.68 0.79
C ARG A 187 -16.93 -2.78 2.05
N ALA A 188 -17.37 -3.61 2.98
CA ALA A 188 -16.72 -3.75 4.27
C ALA A 188 -15.37 -4.43 4.09
N VAL A 189 -14.30 -3.77 4.50
CA VAL A 189 -12.96 -4.39 4.62
C VAL A 189 -13.06 -5.53 5.63
N SER A 190 -12.45 -6.66 5.33
CA SER A 190 -12.43 -7.83 6.22
C SER A 190 -11.07 -8.50 6.18
N PHE A 191 -10.65 -9.07 7.30
CA PHE A 191 -9.51 -9.97 7.32
C PHE A 191 -9.98 -11.42 7.21
N TYR A 192 -9.26 -12.21 6.43
CA TYR A 192 -9.39 -13.66 6.33
C TYR A 192 -8.12 -14.32 6.85
N ASN A 193 -8.27 -15.40 7.59
CA ASN A 193 -7.13 -16.17 8.08
C ASN A 193 -6.55 -17.02 6.95
N LEU A 194 -5.23 -16.99 6.80
CA LEU A 194 -4.50 -17.81 5.85
C LEU A 194 -3.16 -18.24 6.46
N ASN A 195 -2.92 -19.55 6.62
CA ASN A 195 -1.64 -20.09 7.07
C ASN A 195 -1.06 -19.39 8.33
N GLY A 196 -1.92 -19.07 9.30
CA GLY A 196 -1.54 -18.34 10.52
C GLY A 196 -1.35 -16.84 10.33
N GLY A 197 -1.42 -16.31 9.10
CA GLY A 197 -1.49 -14.89 8.77
C GLY A 197 -2.92 -14.40 8.53
N LYS A 198 -3.06 -13.13 8.19
CA LYS A 198 -4.34 -12.50 7.85
C LYS A 198 -4.22 -11.75 6.53
N ILE A 199 -5.13 -12.02 5.62
CA ILE A 199 -5.25 -11.30 4.34
C ILE A 199 -6.41 -10.32 4.43
N ALA A 200 -6.17 -9.06 4.06
CA ALA A 200 -7.24 -8.08 3.91
C ALA A 200 -7.90 -8.21 2.55
N ASP A 201 -9.20 -8.48 2.54
CA ASP A 201 -10.02 -8.28 1.33
C ASP A 201 -10.28 -6.78 1.16
N THR A 202 -9.66 -6.24 0.13
CA THR A 202 -9.74 -4.82 -0.21
C THR A 202 -10.19 -4.69 -1.66
N PRO A 203 -11.51 -4.72 -1.91
CA PRO A 203 -12.01 -4.53 -3.26
C PRO A 203 -11.61 -3.13 -3.78
N GLY A 204 -10.94 -3.10 -4.94
CA GLY A 204 -10.66 -1.87 -5.67
C GLY A 204 -9.50 -1.01 -5.13
N PHE A 205 -8.41 -1.61 -4.64
CA PHE A 205 -7.16 -0.88 -4.38
C PHE A 205 -6.44 -0.58 -5.71
N SER A 206 -7.11 0.21 -6.56
CA SER A 206 -6.60 0.62 -7.87
C SER A 206 -6.22 2.10 -7.93
N SER A 207 -6.63 2.90 -6.93
CA SER A 207 -6.29 4.32 -6.87
C SER A 207 -5.19 4.57 -5.86
N LEU A 208 -4.09 5.12 -6.33
CA LEU A 208 -3.00 5.61 -5.51
C LEU A 208 -3.35 7.02 -5.03
N ASP A 209 -3.92 7.14 -3.84
CA ASP A 209 -3.90 8.40 -3.10
C ASP A 209 -2.51 8.48 -2.41
N TYR A 210 -1.47 8.67 -3.23
CA TYR A 210 -0.14 8.86 -2.72
C TYR A 210 0.06 10.37 -2.49
N GLU A 211 0.21 10.75 -1.24
CA GLU A 211 0.48 12.11 -0.84
C GLU A 211 1.88 12.18 -0.21
N VAL A 212 2.87 12.49 -1.03
CA VAL A 212 4.17 12.95 -0.53
C VAL A 212 4.09 14.47 -0.39
N ASP A 213 4.34 14.97 0.81
CA ASP A 213 4.16 16.39 1.09
C ASP A 213 5.41 17.22 0.77
N ASN A 214 6.59 16.61 0.73
CA ASN A 214 7.85 17.32 0.56
C ASN A 214 8.98 16.44 0.02
N ALA A 215 10.05 17.08 -0.46
CA ALA A 215 11.23 16.41 -1.02
C ALA A 215 11.96 15.50 -0.01
N GLU A 216 11.96 15.83 1.29
CA GLU A 216 12.62 15.01 2.32
C GLU A 216 11.90 13.68 2.51
N ASP A 217 10.56 13.69 2.56
CA ASP A 217 9.76 12.47 2.65
C ASP A 217 9.86 11.64 1.37
N LEU A 218 9.94 12.28 0.19
CA LEU A 218 10.19 11.58 -1.07
C LEU A 218 11.56 10.91 -1.08
N ASN A 219 12.61 11.61 -0.66
CA ASN A 219 13.95 11.06 -0.57
C ASN A 219 13.99 9.80 0.30
N ARG A 220 13.32 9.83 1.46
CA ARG A 220 13.24 8.67 2.38
C ARG A 220 12.49 7.48 1.76
N ALA A 221 11.57 7.75 0.85
CA ALA A 221 10.76 6.71 0.20
C ALA A 221 11.46 6.03 -1.00
N PHE A 222 12.70 6.45 -1.33
CA PHE A 222 13.59 5.76 -2.24
C PHE A 222 14.82 5.29 -1.45
N PRO A 223 14.83 4.07 -0.90
CA PRO A 223 15.86 3.60 0.05
C PRO A 223 17.29 3.74 -0.48
N GLU A 224 17.52 3.44 -1.76
CA GLU A 224 18.82 3.57 -2.42
C GLU A 224 19.28 5.03 -2.54
N ILE A 225 18.37 5.95 -2.82
CA ILE A 225 18.65 7.39 -2.87
C ILE A 225 18.88 7.90 -1.44
N ALA A 226 18.06 7.50 -0.48
CA ALA A 226 18.18 7.89 0.92
C ALA A 226 19.54 7.49 1.51
N GLU A 227 20.04 6.30 1.19
CA GLU A 227 21.35 5.80 1.65
C GLU A 227 22.48 6.66 1.11
N VAL A 228 22.52 6.87 -0.22
CA VAL A 228 23.57 7.66 -0.88
C VAL A 228 23.50 9.13 -0.48
N SER A 229 22.29 9.67 -0.26
CA SER A 229 22.06 11.08 0.08
C SER A 229 22.70 11.51 1.40
N ARG A 230 22.99 10.57 2.30
CA ARG A 230 23.76 10.84 3.55
C ARG A 230 25.14 11.41 3.29
N SER A 231 25.70 11.16 2.11
CA SER A 231 27.01 11.68 1.66
C SER A 231 26.91 13.01 0.91
N CYS A 232 25.70 13.56 0.70
CA CYS A 232 25.54 14.87 0.08
C CYS A 232 26.05 15.99 0.99
N LYS A 233 26.61 17.04 0.40
CA LYS A 233 27.07 18.22 1.16
C LYS A 233 25.93 18.92 1.92
N PHE A 234 24.73 18.94 1.34
CA PHE A 234 23.58 19.63 1.91
C PHE A 234 22.56 18.60 2.43
N ARG A 235 22.13 18.78 3.69
CA ARG A 235 21.14 17.89 4.32
C ARG A 235 19.78 17.90 3.62
N THR A 236 19.42 18.99 2.94
CA THR A 236 18.17 19.16 2.20
C THR A 236 18.39 19.08 0.70
N CYS A 237 19.39 18.31 0.26
CA CYS A 237 19.69 18.12 -1.16
C CYS A 237 18.48 17.47 -1.85
N THR A 238 18.05 18.08 -2.95
CA THR A 238 16.97 17.55 -3.81
C THR A 238 17.51 16.77 -5.00
N HIS A 239 18.84 16.68 -5.12
CA HIS A 239 19.59 15.98 -6.17
C HIS A 239 19.37 16.53 -7.58
N THR A 240 18.87 17.76 -7.69
CA THR A 240 18.61 18.46 -8.96
C THR A 240 19.79 19.35 -9.39
N HIS A 241 20.05 20.43 -8.65
CA HIS A 241 21.01 21.47 -9.03
C HIS A 241 22.16 21.67 -8.04
N GLU A 242 22.09 21.01 -6.88
CA GLU A 242 23.03 21.25 -5.79
C GLU A 242 24.45 20.78 -6.14
N PRO A 243 25.47 21.61 -5.87
CA PRO A 243 26.86 21.21 -6.03
C PRO A 243 27.26 20.18 -4.95
N ASN A 244 28.17 19.28 -5.34
CA ASN A 244 28.62 18.18 -4.46
C ASN A 244 27.48 17.26 -3.98
N CYS A 245 26.53 16.98 -4.86
CA CYS A 245 25.52 15.95 -4.70
C CYS A 245 26.17 14.57 -4.87
N ALA A 246 25.95 13.65 -3.92
CA ALA A 246 26.47 12.28 -4.00
C ALA A 246 25.60 11.36 -4.86
N VAL A 247 24.31 11.68 -5.01
CA VAL A 247 23.37 10.86 -5.78
C VAL A 247 23.66 10.89 -7.27
N LYS A 248 24.01 12.06 -7.85
CA LYS A 248 24.28 12.15 -9.29
C LYS A 248 25.41 11.23 -9.77
N PRO A 249 26.60 11.22 -9.14
CA PRO A 249 27.64 10.25 -9.51
C PRO A 249 27.23 8.79 -9.29
N ALA A 250 26.34 8.51 -8.32
CA ALA A 250 25.84 7.16 -8.07
C ALA A 250 24.89 6.69 -9.18
N VAL A 251 24.15 7.60 -9.81
CA VAL A 251 23.38 7.32 -11.03
C VAL A 251 24.31 7.10 -12.21
N GLU A 252 25.27 8.02 -12.43
CA GLU A 252 26.23 7.94 -13.54
C GLU A 252 27.06 6.64 -13.57
N ASN A 253 27.35 6.05 -12.39
CA ASN A 253 28.09 4.80 -12.27
C ASN A 253 27.21 3.55 -12.12
N GLY A 254 25.88 3.70 -12.20
CA GLY A 254 24.91 2.60 -12.13
C GLY A 254 24.64 2.03 -10.73
N THR A 255 25.14 2.67 -9.66
CA THR A 255 24.79 2.29 -8.27
C THR A 255 23.30 2.54 -7.98
N ILE A 256 22.76 3.61 -8.57
CA ILE A 256 21.31 3.91 -8.58
C ILE A 256 20.87 3.75 -10.04
N ALA A 257 19.84 2.97 -10.29
CA ALA A 257 19.32 2.76 -11.64
C ALA A 257 18.70 4.05 -12.21
N ASP A 258 18.95 4.33 -13.47
CA ASP A 258 18.50 5.55 -14.16
C ASP A 258 16.99 5.74 -14.05
N PHE A 259 16.19 4.69 -14.34
CA PHE A 259 14.73 4.78 -14.30
C PHE A 259 14.19 5.13 -12.90
N ARG A 260 14.84 4.64 -11.84
CA ARG A 260 14.47 4.96 -10.44
C ARG A 260 14.73 6.42 -10.12
N PHE A 261 15.86 6.95 -10.62
CA PHE A 261 16.17 8.36 -10.43
C PHE A 261 15.28 9.28 -11.29
N GLU A 262 14.93 8.87 -12.50
CA GLU A 262 13.95 9.57 -13.34
C GLU A 262 12.58 9.64 -12.67
N ASP A 263 12.10 8.53 -12.09
CA ASP A 263 10.85 8.49 -11.34
C ASP A 263 10.91 9.39 -10.09
N TYR A 264 12.02 9.39 -9.38
CA TYR A 264 12.22 10.30 -8.25
C TYR A 264 12.10 11.77 -8.69
N LEU A 265 12.77 12.17 -9.78
CA LEU A 265 12.71 13.53 -10.28
C LEU A 265 11.30 13.91 -10.76
N GLN A 266 10.60 12.99 -11.40
CA GLN A 266 9.21 13.19 -11.81
C GLN A 266 8.32 13.43 -10.59
N PHE A 267 8.41 12.59 -9.56
CA PHE A 267 7.59 12.71 -8.35
C PHE A 267 7.92 13.99 -7.58
N LEU A 268 9.18 14.38 -7.54
CA LEU A 268 9.60 15.66 -6.96
C LEU A 268 8.95 16.85 -7.70
N SER A 269 8.97 16.86 -9.02
CA SER A 269 8.32 17.88 -9.82
C SER A 269 6.81 17.96 -9.57
N GLU A 270 6.14 16.82 -9.44
CA GLU A 270 4.70 16.76 -9.11
C GLU A 270 4.39 17.38 -7.74
N ILE A 271 5.26 17.17 -6.73
CA ILE A 271 5.13 17.78 -5.40
C ILE A 271 5.26 19.30 -5.49
N GLU A 272 6.26 19.80 -6.21
CA GLU A 272 6.51 21.23 -6.37
C GLU A 272 5.35 21.95 -7.07
N HIS A 273 4.83 21.37 -8.16
CA HIS A 273 3.67 21.91 -8.88
C HIS A 273 2.40 21.93 -8.02
N ARG A 274 2.15 20.90 -7.22
CA ARG A 274 1.02 20.85 -6.29
C ARG A 274 1.09 21.98 -5.28
N ARG A 275 2.25 22.23 -4.68
CA ARG A 275 2.48 23.31 -3.71
C ARG A 275 2.24 24.71 -4.31
N GLU A 276 2.66 24.93 -5.55
CA GLU A 276 2.41 26.19 -6.24
C GLU A 276 0.92 26.43 -6.48
N THR A 277 0.17 25.41 -6.85
CA THR A 277 -1.28 25.49 -7.06
C THR A 277 -2.01 25.84 -5.77
N TYR A 278 -1.66 25.19 -4.64
CA TYR A 278 -2.24 25.53 -3.33
C TYR A 278 -1.91 26.97 -2.90
N LYS A 279 -0.68 27.44 -3.11
CA LYS A 279 -0.29 28.85 -2.82
C LYS A 279 -1.09 29.85 -3.67
N LYS A 280 -1.35 29.54 -4.93
CA LYS A 280 -2.14 30.40 -5.83
C LYS A 280 -3.63 30.45 -5.43
N VAL A 281 -4.21 29.32 -4.98
CA VAL A 281 -5.60 29.25 -4.50
C VAL A 281 -5.75 29.98 -3.17
N ALA A 282 -4.84 29.79 -2.21
CA ALA A 282 -4.86 30.47 -0.92
C ALA A 282 -4.75 32.01 -1.05
N LYS A 283 -4.02 32.51 -2.05
CA LYS A 283 -3.91 33.96 -2.33
C LYS A 283 -5.15 34.57 -3.00
N LYS A 284 -6.05 33.73 -3.56
CA LYS A 284 -7.28 34.20 -4.25
C LYS A 284 -8.52 34.21 -3.35
N GLN A 285 -8.45 33.78 -2.10
CA GLN A 285 -9.54 33.91 -1.13
C GLN A 285 -9.41 35.29 -0.47
N PRO A 286 -10.33 36.26 -0.72
CA PRO A 286 -10.33 37.52 -0.01
C PRO A 286 -10.69 37.26 1.47
N LYS A 287 -10.07 38.07 2.35
CA LYS A 287 -10.35 38.10 3.79
C LYS A 287 -11.77 38.58 4.06
#